data_f678bffd0eebd744dae9652673514de6
#
_entry.id   f678bffd0eebd744dae9652673514de6
#
_cell.length_a   1.000
_cell.length_b   1.000
_cell.length_c   1.000
_cell.angle_alpha   90.00
_cell.angle_beta   90.00
_cell.angle_gamma   90.00
#
_symmetry.space_group_name_H-M   'P 1'
#
loop_
_entity.id
_entity.type
_entity.pdbx_description
1 polymer ?
#
loop_
_entity_poly.entity_id
_entity_poly.type
_entity_poly.pdbx_seq_one_letter_code
_entity_poly.pdbx_strand_id
1 'polypeptide(L)'
;MTFDFDEQIVSCLHKDAWGYRPTQDWWSWWNAATDTQKQVEWDILLDQMEQSQSEETRMKEAALDNLNNKINMVKSLSSTPMSTYDALRWLVQSESPDEFDLAYGASHFAYIWGIDFHSEYEDTLQTICDDMLMVINEGPDAHPYQCNVQYNFKPMLIEELV
;
A
#
# COMPACT_ATOMS: atom_id res chain seq x y z
N MET A 1 -34.64 27.98 -1.24
CA MET A 1 -33.74 26.83 -1.42
C MET A 1 -32.52 27.10 -0.58
N THR A 2 -32.15 26.20 0.29
CA THR A 2 -30.84 26.21 1.00
C THR A 2 -29.85 25.49 0.11
N PHE A 3 -28.70 26.08 -0.14
CA PHE A 3 -27.58 25.47 -0.84
C PHE A 3 -26.58 24.94 0.17
N ASP A 4 -25.96 23.79 -0.11
CA ASP A 4 -25.07 23.10 0.82
C ASP A 4 -23.59 23.20 0.39
N PHE A 5 -23.30 23.83 -0.76
CA PHE A 5 -21.92 24.03 -1.19
C PHE A 5 -21.17 25.02 -0.27
N ASP A 6 -19.89 24.74 -0.06
CA ASP A 6 -18.99 25.58 0.74
C ASP A 6 -17.81 26.04 -0.13
N GLU A 7 -17.76 27.35 -0.38
CA GLU A 7 -16.69 27.98 -1.19
C GLU A 7 -15.30 27.88 -0.57
N GLN A 8 -15.20 27.67 0.75
CA GLN A 8 -13.90 27.57 1.43
C GLN A 8 -13.24 26.22 1.19
N ILE A 9 -14.02 25.16 1.05
CA ILE A 9 -13.51 23.80 0.92
C ILE A 9 -13.65 23.20 -0.48
N VAL A 10 -14.34 23.87 -1.42
CA VAL A 10 -14.58 23.36 -2.77
C VAL A 10 -13.27 23.01 -3.50
N SER A 11 -12.18 23.75 -3.27
CA SER A 11 -10.87 23.44 -3.86
C SER A 11 -10.28 22.12 -3.32
N CYS A 12 -10.54 21.80 -2.06
CA CYS A 12 -10.11 20.53 -1.45
C CYS A 12 -10.99 19.40 -1.99
N LEU A 13 -12.31 19.60 -2.00
CA LEU A 13 -13.25 18.63 -2.54
C LEU A 13 -12.94 18.30 -4.01
N HIS A 14 -12.63 19.30 -4.84
CA HIS A 14 -12.23 19.09 -6.23
C HIS A 14 -10.95 18.24 -6.33
N LYS A 15 -9.96 18.51 -5.44
CA LYS A 15 -8.74 17.69 -5.39
C LYS A 15 -9.04 16.24 -4.97
N ASP A 16 -9.92 16.06 -3.99
CA ASP A 16 -10.28 14.73 -3.47
C ASP A 16 -11.10 13.94 -4.50
N ALA A 17 -11.95 14.63 -5.29
CA ALA A 17 -12.72 14.04 -6.37
C ALA A 17 -11.87 13.65 -7.60
N TRP A 18 -10.98 14.54 -8.04
CA TRP A 18 -10.29 14.40 -9.33
C TRP A 18 -8.77 14.16 -9.21
N GLY A 19 -8.20 14.19 -8.00
CA GLY A 19 -6.77 14.03 -7.76
C GLY A 19 -5.93 15.29 -7.98
N TYR A 20 -6.53 16.39 -8.47
CA TYR A 20 -5.83 17.66 -8.71
C TYR A 20 -6.69 18.87 -8.32
N ARG A 21 -6.05 20.00 -8.04
CA ARG A 21 -6.73 21.23 -7.67
C ARG A 21 -7.39 21.89 -8.90
N PRO A 22 -8.48 22.68 -8.68
CA PRO A 22 -9.16 23.39 -9.76
C PRO A 22 -8.19 24.26 -10.57
N THR A 23 -8.37 24.27 -11.90
CA THR A 23 -7.64 25.14 -12.82
C THR A 23 -8.17 26.58 -12.76
N GLN A 24 -7.40 27.52 -13.34
CA GLN A 24 -7.85 28.93 -13.43
C GLN A 24 -9.18 29.06 -14.23
N ASP A 25 -9.38 28.26 -15.27
CA ASP A 25 -10.59 28.26 -16.08
C ASP A 25 -11.79 27.75 -15.28
N TRP A 26 -11.59 26.70 -14.47
CA TRP A 26 -12.62 26.20 -13.57
C TRP A 26 -13.03 27.28 -12.54
N TRP A 27 -12.06 27.99 -11.95
CA TRP A 27 -12.34 29.09 -11.03
C TRP A 27 -13.07 30.25 -11.71
N SER A 28 -12.72 30.56 -12.95
CA SER A 28 -13.42 31.59 -13.72
C SER A 28 -14.89 31.23 -13.96
N TRP A 29 -15.15 29.96 -14.26
CA TRP A 29 -16.50 29.43 -14.38
C TRP A 29 -17.23 29.45 -13.04
N TRP A 30 -16.63 28.92 -11.96
CA TRP A 30 -17.24 28.86 -10.64
C TRP A 30 -17.66 30.23 -10.13
N ASN A 31 -16.81 31.26 -10.26
CA ASN A 31 -17.10 32.60 -9.84
C ASN A 31 -18.22 33.29 -10.64
N ALA A 32 -18.45 32.87 -11.89
CA ALA A 32 -19.52 33.35 -12.75
C ALA A 32 -20.80 32.54 -12.63
N ALA A 33 -20.76 31.35 -12.06
CA ALA A 33 -21.87 30.42 -11.93
C ALA A 33 -22.92 30.91 -10.92
N THR A 34 -24.20 30.60 -11.21
CA THR A 34 -25.28 30.78 -10.24
C THR A 34 -25.22 29.77 -9.11
N ASP A 35 -25.83 30.07 -7.96
CA ASP A 35 -25.84 29.16 -6.80
C ASP A 35 -26.41 27.78 -7.17
N THR A 36 -27.39 27.70 -8.05
CA THR A 36 -27.92 26.43 -8.57
C THR A 36 -26.88 25.64 -9.35
N GLN A 37 -26.06 26.31 -10.18
CA GLN A 37 -25.00 25.66 -10.95
C GLN A 37 -23.85 25.20 -10.02
N LYS A 38 -23.50 26.03 -9.03
CA LYS A 38 -22.52 25.66 -7.99
C LYS A 38 -22.97 24.43 -7.21
N GLN A 39 -24.26 24.35 -6.84
CA GLN A 39 -24.80 23.19 -6.14
C GLN A 39 -24.71 21.91 -6.99
N VAL A 40 -25.05 22.00 -8.28
CA VAL A 40 -24.94 20.85 -9.18
C VAL A 40 -23.50 20.36 -9.29
N GLU A 41 -22.54 21.26 -9.45
CA GLU A 41 -21.11 20.90 -9.50
C GLU A 41 -20.63 20.31 -8.16
N TRP A 42 -21.07 20.88 -7.04
CA TRP A 42 -20.78 20.38 -5.70
C TRP A 42 -21.25 18.93 -5.53
N ASP A 43 -22.48 18.64 -5.94
CA ASP A 43 -23.03 17.28 -5.88
C ASP A 43 -22.25 16.31 -6.75
N ILE A 44 -21.82 16.72 -7.94
CA ILE A 44 -20.95 15.93 -8.83
C ILE A 44 -19.59 15.65 -8.16
N LEU A 45 -18.99 16.64 -7.51
CA LEU A 45 -17.71 16.47 -6.82
C LEU A 45 -17.84 15.49 -5.63
N LEU A 46 -18.94 15.56 -4.88
CA LEU A 46 -19.21 14.62 -3.78
C LEU A 46 -19.37 13.19 -4.30
N ASP A 47 -20.18 12.99 -5.35
CA ASP A 47 -20.37 11.67 -5.95
C ASP A 47 -19.05 11.10 -6.48
N GLN A 48 -18.23 11.92 -7.14
CA GLN A 48 -16.94 11.50 -7.67
C GLN A 48 -15.94 11.16 -6.56
N MET A 49 -15.93 11.93 -5.48
CA MET A 49 -15.10 11.64 -4.30
C MET A 49 -15.48 10.29 -3.68
N GLU A 50 -16.79 10.04 -3.49
CA GLU A 50 -17.27 8.76 -2.94
C GLU A 50 -16.89 7.57 -3.84
N GLN A 51 -17.03 7.72 -5.16
CA GLN A 51 -16.60 6.70 -6.11
C GLN A 51 -15.09 6.43 -6.05
N SER A 52 -14.27 7.49 -5.97
CA SER A 52 -12.81 7.37 -5.88
C SER A 52 -12.39 6.66 -4.59
N GLN A 53 -13.00 7.00 -3.45
CA GLN A 53 -12.73 6.34 -2.17
C GLN A 53 -13.16 4.87 -2.17
N SER A 54 -14.30 4.57 -2.75
CA SER A 54 -14.80 3.19 -2.89
C SER A 54 -13.85 2.34 -3.76
N GLU A 55 -13.37 2.89 -4.87
CA GLU A 55 -12.41 2.23 -5.75
C GLU A 55 -11.06 1.99 -5.06
N GLU A 56 -10.54 3.01 -4.33
CA GLU A 56 -9.30 2.87 -3.56
C GLU A 56 -9.42 1.77 -2.51
N THR A 57 -10.54 1.72 -1.78
CA THR A 57 -10.80 0.68 -0.78
C THR A 57 -10.81 -0.70 -1.42
N ARG A 58 -11.52 -0.86 -2.54
CA ARG A 58 -11.58 -2.11 -3.29
C ARG A 58 -10.20 -2.56 -3.79
N MET A 59 -9.37 -1.61 -4.24
CA MET A 59 -8.00 -1.93 -4.67
C MET A 59 -7.13 -2.41 -3.52
N LYS A 60 -7.23 -1.78 -2.34
CA LYS A 60 -6.51 -2.20 -1.12
C LYS A 60 -6.94 -3.58 -0.64
N GLU A 61 -8.24 -3.85 -0.65
CA GLU A 61 -8.78 -5.18 -0.30
C GLU A 61 -8.27 -6.26 -1.26
N ALA A 62 -8.31 -6.00 -2.57
CA ALA A 62 -7.79 -6.93 -3.56
C ALA A 62 -6.26 -7.15 -3.44
N ALA A 63 -5.51 -6.11 -3.08
CA ALA A 63 -4.08 -6.21 -2.82
C ALA A 63 -3.78 -7.06 -1.57
N LEU A 64 -4.58 -6.90 -0.51
CA LEU A 64 -4.46 -7.72 0.70
C LEU A 64 -4.79 -9.19 0.44
N ASP A 65 -5.82 -9.47 -0.35
CA ASP A 65 -6.15 -10.84 -0.77
C ASP A 65 -5.01 -11.46 -1.60
N ASN A 66 -4.40 -10.68 -2.48
CA ASN A 66 -3.23 -11.12 -3.25
C ASN A 66 -2.04 -11.46 -2.33
N LEU A 67 -1.75 -10.60 -1.34
CA LEU A 67 -0.70 -10.86 -0.35
C LEU A 67 -1.00 -12.15 0.45
N ASN A 68 -2.23 -12.33 0.90
CA ASN A 68 -2.68 -13.56 1.58
C ASN A 68 -2.44 -14.81 0.74
N ASN A 69 -2.76 -14.74 -0.55
CA ASN A 69 -2.52 -15.83 -1.50
C ASN A 69 -1.02 -16.11 -1.65
N LYS A 70 -0.16 -15.09 -1.76
CA LYS A 70 1.30 -15.24 -1.81
C LYS A 70 1.85 -15.89 -0.53
N ILE A 71 1.40 -15.45 0.64
CA ILE A 71 1.78 -16.05 1.94
C ILE A 71 1.42 -17.55 1.97
N ASN A 72 0.20 -17.88 1.58
CA ASN A 72 -0.27 -19.28 1.55
C ASN A 72 0.52 -20.12 0.53
N MET A 73 0.85 -19.55 -0.63
CA MET A 73 1.70 -20.21 -1.62
C MET A 73 3.09 -20.49 -1.05
N VAL A 74 3.75 -19.51 -0.44
CA VAL A 74 5.07 -19.68 0.18
C VAL A 74 5.00 -20.78 1.26
N LYS A 75 3.99 -20.75 2.13
CA LYS A 75 3.78 -21.80 3.15
C LYS A 75 3.61 -23.19 2.53
N SER A 76 2.94 -23.31 1.40
CA SER A 76 2.70 -24.59 0.72
C SER A 76 3.95 -25.18 0.06
N LEU A 77 4.92 -24.33 -0.30
CA LEU A 77 6.20 -24.76 -0.89
C LEU A 77 7.18 -25.30 0.15
N SER A 78 6.96 -25.02 1.43
CA SER A 78 7.82 -25.51 2.53
C SER A 78 7.47 -26.95 2.87
N SER A 79 8.49 -27.81 3.01
CA SER A 79 8.34 -29.18 3.49
C SER A 79 8.08 -29.28 5.02
N THR A 80 8.25 -28.17 5.74
CA THR A 80 7.99 -28.04 7.18
C THR A 80 6.94 -26.96 7.43
N PRO A 81 6.14 -27.04 8.51
CA PRO A 81 5.21 -25.99 8.86
C PRO A 81 5.91 -24.63 8.96
N MET A 82 5.45 -23.66 8.18
CA MET A 82 5.99 -22.30 8.11
C MET A 82 5.02 -21.33 8.76
N SER A 83 5.53 -20.44 9.62
CA SER A 83 4.73 -19.37 10.25
C SER A 83 4.39 -18.26 9.23
N THR A 84 3.41 -17.42 9.56
CA THR A 84 3.12 -16.23 8.75
C THR A 84 4.30 -15.25 8.76
N TYR A 85 4.99 -15.11 9.90
CA TYR A 85 6.20 -14.31 10.03
C TYR A 85 7.29 -14.78 9.03
N ASP A 86 7.59 -16.09 9.00
CA ASP A 86 8.62 -16.61 8.10
C ASP A 86 8.25 -16.44 6.63
N ALA A 87 6.97 -16.64 6.28
CA ALA A 87 6.49 -16.45 4.92
C ALA A 87 6.56 -14.97 4.48
N LEU A 88 6.16 -14.03 5.35
CA LEU A 88 6.30 -12.60 5.10
C LEU A 88 7.76 -12.17 5.00
N ARG A 89 8.62 -12.66 5.89
CA ARG A 89 10.06 -12.39 5.84
C ARG A 89 10.67 -12.87 4.52
N TRP A 90 10.27 -14.03 4.05
CA TRP A 90 10.69 -14.52 2.74
C TRP A 90 10.23 -13.60 1.60
N LEU A 91 8.98 -13.13 1.65
CA LEU A 91 8.44 -12.18 0.66
C LEU A 91 9.21 -10.84 0.71
N VAL A 92 9.47 -10.28 1.89
CA VAL A 92 10.28 -9.06 2.05
C VAL A 92 11.68 -9.27 1.44
N GLN A 93 12.33 -10.40 1.72
CA GLN A 93 13.64 -10.71 1.16
C GLN A 93 13.63 -10.85 -0.35
N SER A 94 12.53 -11.34 -0.93
CA SER A 94 12.38 -11.48 -2.39
C SER A 94 12.32 -10.15 -3.14
N GLU A 95 11.92 -9.07 -2.47
CA GLU A 95 11.97 -7.70 -3.01
C GLU A 95 13.40 -7.14 -3.04
N SER A 96 14.37 -7.83 -2.40
CA SER A 96 15.78 -7.42 -2.32
C SER A 96 15.96 -6.00 -1.72
N PRO A 97 15.34 -5.70 -0.56
CA PRO A 97 15.34 -4.37 0.02
C PRO A 97 16.75 -3.92 0.41
N ASP A 98 17.03 -2.63 0.23
CA ASP A 98 18.21 -1.99 0.76
C ASP A 98 18.00 -1.46 2.19
N GLU A 99 19.02 -0.83 2.78
CA GLU A 99 18.97 -0.28 4.12
C GLU A 99 17.90 0.82 4.26
N PHE A 100 17.69 1.63 3.21
CA PHE A 100 16.68 2.69 3.24
C PHE A 100 15.27 2.12 3.18
N ASP A 101 15.04 1.11 2.36
CA ASP A 101 13.73 0.42 2.27
C ASP A 101 13.36 -0.17 3.64
N LEU A 102 14.31 -0.84 4.30
CA LEU A 102 14.11 -1.41 5.64
C LEU A 102 13.90 -0.32 6.71
N ALA A 103 14.60 0.82 6.60
CA ALA A 103 14.45 1.94 7.54
C ALA A 103 13.08 2.62 7.44
N TYR A 104 12.43 2.60 6.26
CA TYR A 104 11.03 3.01 6.12
C TYR A 104 10.04 2.00 6.73
N GLY A 105 10.49 0.77 7.00
CA GLY A 105 9.76 -0.25 7.72
C GLY A 105 8.51 -0.73 6.98
N ALA A 106 7.48 -1.10 7.77
CA ALA A 106 6.22 -1.63 7.26
C ALA A 106 5.56 -0.72 6.20
N SER A 107 5.72 0.60 6.31
CA SER A 107 5.10 1.56 5.38
C SER A 107 5.62 1.43 3.94
N HIS A 108 6.91 1.11 3.77
CA HIS A 108 7.49 0.86 2.45
C HIS A 108 6.83 -0.36 1.79
N PHE A 109 6.74 -1.47 2.50
CA PHE A 109 6.16 -2.72 1.96
C PHE A 109 4.65 -2.60 1.75
N ALA A 110 3.93 -1.90 2.62
CA ALA A 110 2.52 -1.58 2.40
C ALA A 110 2.33 -0.81 1.10
N TYR A 111 3.19 0.20 0.85
CA TYR A 111 3.14 0.99 -0.38
C TYR A 111 3.42 0.16 -1.63
N ILE A 112 4.52 -0.60 -1.68
CA ILE A 112 4.89 -1.38 -2.88
C ILE A 112 3.93 -2.53 -3.17
N TRP A 113 3.31 -3.10 -2.12
CA TRP A 113 2.31 -4.16 -2.28
C TRP A 113 0.88 -3.62 -2.44
N GLY A 114 0.68 -2.31 -2.29
CA GLY A 114 -0.61 -1.64 -2.48
C GLY A 114 -1.64 -1.95 -1.39
N ILE A 115 -1.21 -2.47 -0.23
CA ILE A 115 -2.08 -2.78 0.91
C ILE A 115 -2.25 -1.55 1.83
N ASP A 116 -3.28 -1.57 2.69
CA ASP A 116 -3.42 -0.54 3.71
C ASP A 116 -2.27 -0.64 4.73
N PHE A 117 -1.73 0.52 5.12
CA PHE A 117 -0.67 0.59 6.12
C PHE A 117 -1.12 -0.01 7.46
N HIS A 118 -2.37 0.20 7.85
CA HIS A 118 -2.98 -0.36 9.07
C HIS A 118 -3.56 -1.77 8.86
N SER A 119 -2.96 -2.54 7.94
CA SER A 119 -3.35 -3.93 7.74
C SER A 119 -2.96 -4.81 8.93
N GLU A 120 -3.53 -6.00 8.99
CA GLU A 120 -3.20 -7.03 10.00
C GLU A 120 -1.70 -7.43 10.01
N TYR A 121 -0.93 -7.04 9.00
CA TYR A 121 0.49 -7.37 8.84
C TYR A 121 1.44 -6.25 9.28
N GLU A 122 0.95 -5.06 9.65
CA GLU A 122 1.77 -3.89 9.98
C GLU A 122 2.85 -4.22 11.03
N ASP A 123 2.44 -4.71 12.21
CA ASP A 123 3.36 -5.02 13.31
C ASP A 123 4.37 -6.11 12.93
N THR A 124 3.93 -7.10 12.17
CA THR A 124 4.79 -8.21 11.73
C THR A 124 5.82 -7.72 10.71
N LEU A 125 5.41 -6.89 9.77
CA LEU A 125 6.31 -6.29 8.77
C LEU A 125 7.33 -5.36 9.42
N GLN A 126 6.90 -4.54 10.40
CA GLN A 126 7.81 -3.68 11.14
C GLN A 126 8.87 -4.50 11.87
N THR A 127 8.46 -5.55 12.58
CA THR A 127 9.39 -6.45 13.26
C THR A 127 10.38 -7.10 12.30
N ILE A 128 9.94 -7.53 11.12
CA ILE A 128 10.81 -8.10 10.08
C ILE A 128 11.84 -7.08 9.59
N CYS A 129 11.42 -5.86 9.33
CA CYS A 129 12.30 -4.78 8.88
C CYS A 129 13.36 -4.46 9.95
N ASP A 130 12.94 -4.32 11.21
CA ASP A 130 13.84 -4.04 12.34
C ASP A 130 14.86 -5.16 12.53
N ASP A 131 14.46 -6.43 12.48
CA ASP A 131 15.34 -7.59 12.57
C ASP A 131 16.36 -7.63 11.43
N MET A 132 15.93 -7.33 10.20
CA MET A 132 16.82 -7.32 9.03
C MET A 132 17.80 -6.14 9.08
N LEU A 133 17.34 -4.97 9.52
CA LEU A 133 18.18 -3.78 9.67
C LEU A 133 19.24 -3.96 10.75
N MET A 134 18.90 -4.61 11.87
CA MET A 134 19.83 -4.93 12.94
C MET A 134 20.98 -5.82 12.44
N VAL A 135 20.67 -6.80 11.59
CA VAL A 135 21.69 -7.68 10.97
C VAL A 135 22.67 -6.89 10.09
N ILE A 136 22.17 -5.91 9.30
CA ILE A 136 23.01 -5.07 8.47
C ILE A 136 23.96 -4.21 9.32
N ASN A 137 23.47 -3.65 10.42
CA ASN A 137 24.21 -2.71 11.26
C ASN A 137 25.23 -3.38 12.20
N GLU A 138 25.08 -4.68 12.51
CA GLU A 138 26.02 -5.40 13.39
C GLU A 138 27.31 -5.85 12.67
N GLY A 139 27.39 -5.72 11.34
CA GLY A 139 28.57 -6.00 10.51
C GLY A 139 28.82 -7.49 10.24
N PRO A 140 29.84 -7.80 9.41
CA PRO A 140 30.06 -9.15 8.87
C PRO A 140 30.43 -10.23 9.90
N ASP A 141 30.84 -9.84 11.10
CA ASP A 141 31.25 -10.79 12.17
C ASP A 141 30.07 -11.16 13.10
N ALA A 142 28.96 -10.44 13.01
CA ALA A 142 27.77 -10.64 13.82
C ALA A 142 26.68 -11.44 13.11
N HIS A 143 27.03 -12.36 12.20
CA HIS A 143 26.06 -13.20 11.50
C HIS A 143 25.47 -14.35 12.35
N PRO A 144 24.47 -14.09 13.22
CA PRO A 144 23.61 -15.18 13.69
C PRO A 144 22.64 -15.64 12.61
N TYR A 145 22.48 -14.86 11.50
CA TYR A 145 21.54 -15.12 10.41
C TYR A 145 22.19 -15.55 9.07
N GLN A 146 23.44 -15.91 9.02
CA GLN A 146 23.74 -17.07 8.18
C GLN A 146 22.94 -18.22 8.80
N CYS A 147 21.62 -18.07 8.58
CA CYS A 147 20.65 -19.02 9.07
C CYS A 147 21.13 -20.40 8.75
N ASN A 148 21.49 -21.16 9.77
CA ASN A 148 21.48 -22.61 9.73
C ASN A 148 20.05 -23.19 9.52
N VAL A 149 19.10 -22.37 9.16
CA VAL A 149 17.92 -22.77 8.43
C VAL A 149 18.36 -22.81 6.97
N GLN A 150 19.14 -23.84 6.63
CA GLN A 150 19.19 -24.33 5.28
C GLN A 150 17.74 -24.75 4.92
N TYR A 151 16.94 -23.74 4.53
CA TYR A 151 15.82 -24.02 3.67
C TYR A 151 16.48 -24.58 2.41
N ASN A 152 16.45 -25.88 2.23
CA ASN A 152 16.81 -26.54 0.98
C ASN A 152 15.78 -26.16 -0.09
N PHE A 153 15.68 -24.87 -0.38
CA PHE A 153 14.99 -24.36 -1.55
C PHE A 153 15.87 -24.74 -2.74
N LYS A 154 15.50 -25.78 -3.43
CA LYS A 154 15.88 -25.90 -4.83
C LYS A 154 15.41 -24.61 -5.49
N PRO A 155 16.29 -23.79 -6.11
CA PRO A 155 15.83 -22.67 -6.90
C PRO A 155 14.95 -23.25 -7.99
N MET A 156 13.63 -23.04 -7.90
CA MET A 156 12.73 -23.25 -9.02
C MET A 156 13.11 -22.20 -10.05
N LEU A 157 13.66 -22.64 -11.15
CA LEU A 157 13.86 -21.79 -12.31
C LEU A 157 12.47 -21.31 -12.76
N ILE A 158 12.36 -20.01 -13.02
CA ILE A 158 11.12 -19.35 -13.50
C ILE A 158 10.56 -20.03 -14.78
N GLU A 159 11.35 -20.87 -15.44
CA GLU A 159 10.97 -21.67 -16.62
C GLU A 159 9.96 -22.79 -16.32
N GLU A 160 9.67 -23.13 -15.06
CA GLU A 160 8.68 -24.17 -14.71
C GLU A 160 7.29 -23.61 -14.39
N LEU A 161 7.08 -22.29 -14.53
CA LEU A 161 5.80 -21.60 -14.24
C LEU A 161 5.08 -21.08 -15.51
N VAL A 162 5.45 -21.57 -16.74
CA VAL A 162 4.74 -21.24 -17.98
C VAL A 162 3.90 -22.41 -18.43
#